data_e3de4c7bfb38fe37c90dfb3418634f20
#
_entry.id   e3de4c7bfb38fe37c90dfb3418634f20
#
_cell.length_a   1.000
_cell.length_b   1.000
_cell.length_c   1.000
_cell.angle_alpha   90.00
_cell.angle_beta   90.00
_cell.angle_gamma   90.00
#
_symmetry.space_group_name_H-M   'P 1'
#
loop_
_entity.id
_entity.type
_entity.pdbx_description
1 polymer ?
#
loop_
_entity_poly.entity_id
_entity_poly.type
_entity_poly.pdbx_seq_one_letter_code
_entity_poly.pdbx_strand_id
1 'polypeptide(L)'
;MYSGSFKWLPLPFDLTVLTAGLCSIILIFSVKKKLLVTTEIKQYFTIFFLICTAFLLSNFYSISTVYANSKSLSFIINILTFVYPIIVFDRISVIKVIKPIFLIVGVFIFIGLTYMYVNNLFEVFFHDAYMEEITDLKIPSYLTIGIFLSTIVLICISKGLKLVPLIYILISVFFLFNLGGRGPIFNLLICTVAFLILTLGSKRIFTFKNVMILVVAFFMIVVFFDFKSLFISSEFFTFERFNPFDMSKSDPSTLRRIYLLQTGWESITNQPLFGLGIGSSGLILTGEDVTEFPHNLIIESMMEIGVIGGVLVVFFYAKFFITERKYLKNPELILLYVISLLYFLEDLKSGSFDAWRISLFWISIYLSEKRFYGRKQYS
;
A
#
# COMPACT_ATOMS: atom_id res chain seq x y z
N MET A 1 10.11 -5.80 -0.24
CA MET A 1 8.80 -5.11 -0.28
C MET A 1 7.80 -5.86 -1.17
N TYR A 2 8.00 -5.91 -2.48
CA TYR A 2 7.10 -6.62 -3.41
C TYR A 2 7.50 -8.08 -3.70
N SER A 3 8.41 -8.66 -2.93
CA SER A 3 8.86 -10.05 -3.14
C SER A 3 7.71 -11.07 -3.09
N GLY A 4 6.70 -10.82 -2.26
CA GLY A 4 5.50 -11.64 -2.20
C GLY A 4 4.66 -11.64 -3.49
N SER A 5 4.74 -10.57 -4.30
CA SER A 5 4.05 -10.47 -5.58
C SER A 5 4.70 -11.34 -6.69
N PHE A 6 5.87 -11.92 -6.43
CA PHE A 6 6.57 -12.81 -7.36
C PHE A 6 6.54 -14.28 -6.93
N LYS A 7 5.65 -14.65 -5.99
CA LYS A 7 5.50 -16.05 -5.55
C LYS A 7 4.99 -17.00 -6.64
N TRP A 8 4.44 -16.45 -7.71
CA TRP A 8 4.02 -17.22 -8.91
C TRP A 8 5.22 -17.71 -9.77
N LEU A 9 6.42 -17.14 -9.57
CA LEU A 9 7.61 -17.62 -10.25
C LEU A 9 8.01 -18.97 -9.64
N PRO A 10 8.27 -20.00 -10.47
CA PRO A 10 8.70 -21.32 -10.01
C PRO A 10 10.15 -21.30 -9.54
N LEU A 11 10.42 -20.56 -8.48
CA LEU A 11 11.74 -20.48 -7.87
C LEU A 11 11.88 -21.53 -6.76
N PRO A 12 13.06 -22.15 -6.61
CA PRO A 12 13.30 -23.16 -5.57
C PRO A 12 13.37 -22.57 -4.16
N PHE A 13 13.14 -21.27 -4.00
CA PHE A 13 13.20 -20.54 -2.72
C PHE A 13 12.18 -19.41 -2.67
N ASP A 14 11.73 -19.08 -1.47
CA ASP A 14 10.86 -17.91 -1.26
C ASP A 14 11.69 -16.61 -1.34
N LEU A 15 11.36 -15.78 -2.34
CA LEU A 15 12.00 -14.48 -2.56
C LEU A 15 11.87 -13.55 -1.35
N THR A 16 10.82 -13.67 -0.55
CA THR A 16 10.63 -12.84 0.64
C THR A 16 11.65 -13.21 1.71
N VAL A 17 11.84 -14.50 1.93
CA VAL A 17 12.86 -15.01 2.88
C VAL A 17 14.26 -14.65 2.44
N LEU A 18 14.57 -14.83 1.15
CA LEU A 18 15.88 -14.45 0.59
C LEU A 18 16.14 -12.95 0.75
N THR A 19 15.19 -12.10 0.38
CA THR A 19 15.36 -10.64 0.50
C THR A 19 15.46 -10.20 1.95
N ALA A 20 14.68 -10.78 2.86
CA ALA A 20 14.79 -10.52 4.30
C ALA A 20 16.17 -10.92 4.85
N GLY A 21 16.68 -12.09 4.45
CA GLY A 21 18.01 -12.55 4.82
C GLY A 21 19.11 -11.62 4.33
N LEU A 22 19.10 -11.22 3.07
CA LEU A 22 20.05 -10.26 2.50
C LEU A 22 19.97 -8.89 3.20
N CYS A 23 18.76 -8.38 3.47
CA CYS A 23 18.57 -7.14 4.21
C CYS A 23 19.14 -7.25 5.63
N SER A 24 18.95 -8.37 6.31
CA SER A 24 19.49 -8.61 7.65
C SER A 24 21.02 -8.61 7.67
N ILE A 25 21.65 -9.28 6.69
CA ILE A 25 23.11 -9.31 6.54
C ILE A 25 23.65 -7.88 6.32
N ILE A 26 23.07 -7.13 5.36
CA ILE A 26 23.51 -5.75 5.09
C ILE A 26 23.31 -4.86 6.33
N LEU A 27 22.20 -5.06 7.06
CA LEU A 27 21.91 -4.31 8.28
C LEU A 27 23.01 -4.55 9.34
N ILE A 28 23.39 -5.80 9.59
CA ILE A 28 24.46 -6.16 10.56
C ILE A 28 25.77 -5.45 10.21
N PHE A 29 26.18 -5.45 8.94
CA PHE A 29 27.38 -4.72 8.52
C PHE A 29 27.23 -3.19 8.58
N SER A 30 26.03 -2.66 8.43
CA SER A 30 25.76 -1.22 8.43
C SER A 30 25.70 -0.63 9.85
N VAL A 31 25.26 -1.39 10.84
CA VAL A 31 25.14 -0.94 12.26
C VAL A 31 26.49 -0.59 12.87
N LYS A 32 27.59 -1.14 12.37
CA LYS A 32 28.96 -0.77 12.83
C LYS A 32 29.33 0.70 12.56
N LYS A 33 28.58 1.40 11.69
CA LYS A 33 28.78 2.84 11.44
C LYS A 33 27.99 3.64 12.45
N LYS A 34 28.62 4.68 13.04
CA LYS A 34 28.01 5.56 14.04
C LYS A 34 26.72 6.18 13.48
N LEU A 35 25.57 5.66 13.87
CA LEU A 35 24.26 6.11 13.45
C LEU A 35 23.91 7.43 14.15
N LEU A 36 23.80 8.50 13.39
CA LEU A 36 23.21 9.75 13.88
C LEU A 36 21.67 9.63 13.83
N VAL A 37 21.10 8.99 14.84
CA VAL A 37 19.65 8.90 14.98
C VAL A 37 19.14 10.19 15.61
N THR A 38 18.41 10.99 14.85
CA THR A 38 17.78 12.21 15.34
C THR A 38 16.73 11.87 16.40
N THR A 39 16.45 12.81 17.33
CA THR A 39 15.40 12.65 18.36
C THR A 39 14.04 12.27 17.73
N GLU A 40 13.75 12.83 16.58
CA GLU A 40 12.51 12.54 15.85
C GLU A 40 12.44 11.08 15.37
N ILE A 41 13.50 10.56 14.76
CA ILE A 41 13.57 9.16 14.33
C ILE A 41 13.46 8.22 15.53
N LYS A 42 14.09 8.56 16.67
CA LYS A 42 13.93 7.79 17.91
C LYS A 42 12.45 7.68 18.32
N GLN A 43 11.70 8.78 18.23
CA GLN A 43 10.28 8.75 18.56
C GLN A 43 9.48 7.83 17.64
N TYR A 44 9.75 7.82 16.30
CA TYR A 44 9.11 6.87 15.39
C TYR A 44 9.47 5.43 15.74
N PHE A 45 10.73 5.15 16.01
CA PHE A 45 11.15 3.83 16.48
C PHE A 45 10.44 3.43 17.77
N THR A 46 10.37 4.32 18.76
CA THR A 46 9.69 4.02 20.03
C THR A 46 8.24 3.63 19.81
N ILE A 47 7.46 4.42 19.06
CA ILE A 47 6.04 4.12 18.79
C ILE A 47 5.91 2.81 18.02
N PHE A 48 6.71 2.63 16.97
CA PHE A 48 6.68 1.42 16.17
C PHE A 48 7.03 0.17 16.98
N PHE A 49 8.09 0.23 17.78
CA PHE A 49 8.47 -0.88 18.65
C PHE A 49 7.44 -1.16 19.75
N LEU A 50 6.77 -0.13 20.27
CA LEU A 50 5.64 -0.34 21.20
C LEU A 50 4.51 -1.13 20.51
N ILE A 51 4.15 -0.78 19.27
CA ILE A 51 3.16 -1.54 18.50
C ILE A 51 3.63 -2.98 18.31
N CYS A 52 4.86 -3.19 17.84
CA CYS A 52 5.40 -4.53 17.61
C CYS A 52 5.42 -5.37 18.90
N THR A 53 5.84 -4.76 20.02
CA THR A 53 5.87 -5.42 21.32
C THR A 53 4.48 -5.80 21.80
N ALA A 54 3.49 -4.90 21.67
CA ALA A 54 2.11 -5.19 22.02
C ALA A 54 1.57 -6.39 21.23
N PHE A 55 1.81 -6.42 19.90
CA PHE A 55 1.41 -7.55 19.06
C PHE A 55 2.11 -8.85 19.44
N LEU A 56 3.42 -8.85 19.64
CA LEU A 56 4.17 -10.05 20.01
C LEU A 56 3.77 -10.57 21.39
N LEU A 57 3.51 -9.67 22.35
CA LEU A 57 3.02 -10.04 23.67
C LEU A 57 1.61 -10.62 23.61
N SER A 58 0.77 -10.16 22.69
CA SER A 58 -0.57 -10.68 22.53
C SER A 58 -0.61 -12.14 22.05
N ASN A 59 0.52 -12.67 21.56
CA ASN A 59 0.64 -14.10 21.22
C ASN A 59 0.46 -15.03 22.44
N PHE A 60 0.77 -14.55 23.65
CA PHE A 60 0.64 -15.36 24.87
C PHE A 60 -0.82 -15.64 25.28
N TYR A 61 -1.76 -14.84 24.81
CA TYR A 61 -3.19 -15.02 25.09
C TYR A 61 -4.04 -15.13 23.83
N SER A 62 -3.41 -15.24 22.67
CA SER A 62 -4.13 -15.39 21.41
C SER A 62 -4.98 -16.67 21.39
N ILE A 63 -6.21 -16.54 20.91
CA ILE A 63 -7.09 -17.69 20.65
C ILE A 63 -6.71 -18.43 19.36
N SER A 64 -5.93 -17.80 18.47
CA SER A 64 -5.35 -18.42 17.27
C SER A 64 -4.02 -19.07 17.61
N THR A 65 -3.71 -20.18 16.95
CA THR A 65 -2.41 -20.86 17.07
C THR A 65 -1.66 -20.90 15.74
N VAL A 66 -2.34 -21.17 14.64
CA VAL A 66 -1.74 -21.32 13.31
C VAL A 66 -1.49 -19.96 12.69
N TYR A 67 -2.53 -19.14 12.57
CA TYR A 67 -2.39 -17.82 11.98
C TYR A 67 -1.55 -16.88 12.84
N ALA A 68 -1.64 -16.97 14.18
CA ALA A 68 -0.80 -16.19 15.11
C ALA A 68 0.69 -16.40 14.87
N ASN A 69 1.15 -17.62 14.66
CA ASN A 69 2.55 -17.93 14.38
C ASN A 69 3.00 -17.36 13.02
N SER A 70 2.21 -17.52 11.98
CA SER A 70 2.48 -16.96 10.66
C SER A 70 2.58 -15.44 10.72
N LYS A 71 1.63 -14.80 11.40
CA LYS A 71 1.56 -13.35 11.54
C LYS A 71 2.71 -12.79 12.38
N SER A 72 3.14 -13.49 13.43
CA SER A 72 4.30 -13.13 14.24
C SER A 72 5.58 -13.10 13.39
N LEU A 73 5.76 -14.04 12.45
CA LEU A 73 6.87 -14.02 11.49
C LEU A 73 6.79 -12.81 10.54
N SER A 74 5.58 -12.45 10.08
CA SER A 74 5.36 -11.27 9.25
C SER A 74 5.77 -9.97 9.98
N PHE A 75 5.59 -9.90 11.31
CA PHE A 75 6.05 -8.77 12.10
C PHE A 75 7.57 -8.60 12.08
N ILE A 76 8.35 -9.67 12.07
CA ILE A 76 9.81 -9.59 11.91
C ILE A 76 10.16 -8.93 10.57
N ILE A 77 9.45 -9.26 9.51
CA ILE A 77 9.63 -8.66 8.18
C ILE A 77 9.22 -7.18 8.23
N ASN A 78 8.14 -6.83 8.93
CA ASN A 78 7.73 -5.44 9.12
C ASN A 78 8.80 -4.62 9.83
N ILE A 79 9.41 -5.16 10.90
CA ILE A 79 10.52 -4.53 11.64
C ILE A 79 11.70 -4.28 10.70
N LEU A 80 12.13 -5.29 9.96
CA LEU A 80 13.24 -5.16 9.00
C LEU A 80 12.92 -4.11 7.94
N THR A 81 11.71 -4.11 7.41
CA THR A 81 11.29 -3.19 6.35
C THR A 81 11.27 -1.74 6.83
N PHE A 82 10.91 -1.48 8.09
CA PHE A 82 10.92 -0.14 8.66
C PHE A 82 12.34 0.32 9.03
N VAL A 83 13.12 -0.54 9.65
CA VAL A 83 14.44 -0.19 10.19
C VAL A 83 15.52 -0.09 9.11
N TYR A 84 15.49 -1.01 8.13
CA TYR A 84 16.52 -1.14 7.12
C TYR A 84 16.76 0.16 6.30
N PRO A 85 15.76 0.81 5.70
CA PRO A 85 16.00 2.02 4.92
C PRO A 85 16.58 3.16 5.74
N ILE A 86 16.14 3.30 6.99
CA ILE A 86 16.60 4.36 7.89
C ILE A 86 18.08 4.17 8.24
N ILE A 87 18.53 2.93 8.41
CA ILE A 87 19.90 2.63 8.80
C ILE A 87 20.84 2.62 7.59
N VAL A 88 20.45 1.97 6.51
CA VAL A 88 21.34 1.70 5.37
C VAL A 88 21.50 2.93 4.47
N PHE A 89 20.41 3.66 4.22
CA PHE A 89 20.40 4.79 3.30
C PHE A 89 20.72 6.14 3.98
N ASP A 90 21.67 6.13 4.88
CA ASP A 90 22.05 7.31 5.63
C ASP A 90 22.73 8.42 4.80
N ARG A 91 23.43 8.03 3.71
CA ARG A 91 24.28 8.94 2.93
C ARG A 91 23.87 9.09 1.47
N ILE A 92 22.86 8.37 1.04
CA ILE A 92 22.45 8.30 -0.38
C ILE A 92 21.01 8.77 -0.49
N SER A 93 20.72 9.61 -1.47
CA SER A 93 19.33 9.93 -1.83
C SER A 93 18.66 8.69 -2.42
N VAL A 94 17.81 8.08 -1.61
CA VAL A 94 17.14 6.80 -1.95
C VAL A 94 16.15 7.01 -3.09
N ILE A 95 15.46 8.13 -3.10
CA ILE A 95 14.46 8.43 -4.13
C ILE A 95 15.07 8.47 -5.54
N LYS A 96 16.33 8.88 -5.67
CA LYS A 96 17.05 8.88 -6.95
C LYS A 96 17.30 7.48 -7.49
N VAL A 97 17.39 6.49 -6.61
CA VAL A 97 17.57 5.08 -6.96
C VAL A 97 16.22 4.39 -7.19
N ILE A 98 15.24 4.68 -6.34
CA ILE A 98 13.92 4.04 -6.41
C ILE A 98 13.14 4.46 -7.66
N LYS A 99 13.13 5.74 -8.02
CA LYS A 99 12.40 6.24 -9.21
C LYS A 99 12.72 5.46 -10.50
N PRO A 100 13.99 5.30 -10.92
CA PRO A 100 14.30 4.53 -12.11
C PRO A 100 13.96 3.04 -11.97
N ILE A 101 14.16 2.44 -10.80
CA ILE A 101 13.79 1.03 -10.56
C ILE A 101 12.30 0.82 -10.77
N PHE A 102 11.45 1.70 -10.20
CA PHE A 102 10.00 1.60 -10.39
C PHE A 102 9.58 1.75 -11.85
N LEU A 103 10.25 2.61 -12.62
CA LEU A 103 9.96 2.76 -14.05
C LEU A 103 10.39 1.52 -14.85
N ILE A 104 11.57 0.95 -14.55
CA ILE A 104 12.04 -0.28 -15.21
C ILE A 104 11.09 -1.45 -14.90
N VAL A 105 10.76 -1.66 -13.62
CA VAL A 105 9.80 -2.70 -13.22
C VAL A 105 8.43 -2.44 -13.84
N GLY A 106 8.03 -1.17 -13.97
CA GLY A 106 6.81 -0.77 -14.67
C GLY A 106 6.73 -1.25 -16.11
N VAL A 107 7.85 -1.21 -16.86
CA VAL A 107 7.90 -1.76 -18.24
C VAL A 107 7.56 -3.25 -18.25
N PHE A 108 8.17 -4.04 -17.36
CA PHE A 108 7.88 -5.47 -17.29
C PHE A 108 6.43 -5.77 -16.91
N ILE A 109 5.86 -4.99 -15.99
CA ILE A 109 4.45 -5.10 -15.63
C ILE A 109 3.56 -4.72 -16.82
N PHE A 110 3.88 -3.66 -17.56
CA PHE A 110 3.10 -3.28 -18.76
C PHE A 110 3.14 -4.35 -19.83
N ILE A 111 4.31 -4.97 -20.07
CA ILE A 111 4.42 -6.09 -21.01
C ILE A 111 3.54 -7.26 -20.56
N GLY A 112 3.62 -7.64 -19.27
CA GLY A 112 2.79 -8.71 -18.71
C GLY A 112 1.30 -8.42 -18.81
N LEU A 113 0.88 -7.20 -18.41
CA LEU A 113 -0.52 -6.78 -18.52
C LEU A 113 -1.01 -6.71 -19.96
N THR A 114 -0.17 -6.24 -20.90
CA THR A 114 -0.52 -6.23 -22.33
C THR A 114 -0.71 -7.65 -22.86
N TYR A 115 0.18 -8.57 -22.49
CA TYR A 115 0.05 -9.98 -22.84
C TYR A 115 -1.27 -10.58 -22.33
N MET A 116 -1.59 -10.33 -21.06
CA MET A 116 -2.86 -10.79 -20.47
C MET A 116 -4.08 -10.16 -21.13
N TYR A 117 -4.00 -8.88 -21.47
CA TYR A 117 -5.08 -8.16 -22.15
C TYR A 117 -5.36 -8.74 -23.54
N VAL A 118 -4.32 -8.92 -24.35
CA VAL A 118 -4.44 -9.45 -25.74
C VAL A 118 -4.97 -10.88 -25.76
N ASN A 119 -4.64 -11.68 -24.73
CA ASN A 119 -5.08 -13.08 -24.63
C ASN A 119 -6.38 -13.26 -23.83
N ASN A 120 -7.10 -12.18 -23.50
CA ASN A 120 -8.32 -12.19 -22.70
C ASN A 120 -8.18 -12.87 -21.32
N LEU A 121 -6.98 -12.81 -20.72
CA LEU A 121 -6.68 -13.45 -19.44
C LEU A 121 -7.01 -12.54 -18.22
N PHE A 122 -7.61 -11.36 -18.43
CA PHE A 122 -7.97 -10.47 -17.31
C PHE A 122 -9.04 -11.05 -16.41
N GLU A 123 -9.88 -11.96 -16.93
CA GLU A 123 -10.88 -12.68 -16.13
C GLU A 123 -10.26 -13.46 -14.97
N VAL A 124 -9.03 -13.94 -15.12
CA VAL A 124 -8.28 -14.67 -14.11
C VAL A 124 -8.07 -13.82 -12.83
N PHE A 125 -7.96 -12.49 -12.95
CA PHE A 125 -7.86 -11.61 -11.79
C PHE A 125 -9.16 -11.50 -10.97
N PHE A 126 -10.29 -11.86 -11.55
CA PHE A 126 -11.61 -11.74 -10.92
C PHE A 126 -12.12 -13.06 -10.35
N HIS A 127 -11.52 -14.18 -10.76
CA HIS A 127 -11.89 -15.52 -10.33
C HIS A 127 -10.99 -16.05 -9.18
N ASP A 128 -10.27 -15.18 -8.46
CA ASP A 128 -9.31 -15.54 -7.42
C ASP A 128 -9.81 -16.58 -6.39
N ALA A 129 -11.12 -16.63 -6.12
CA ALA A 129 -11.70 -17.60 -5.19
C ALA A 129 -11.91 -19.00 -5.79
N TYR A 130 -11.98 -19.12 -7.13
CA TYR A 130 -12.24 -20.40 -7.82
C TYR A 130 -10.97 -21.02 -8.41
N MET A 131 -9.94 -20.22 -8.67
CA MET A 131 -8.73 -20.65 -9.39
C MET A 131 -7.59 -21.07 -8.46
N GLU A 132 -7.62 -20.74 -7.16
CA GLU A 132 -6.66 -21.31 -6.20
C GLU A 132 -6.76 -22.84 -6.11
N GLU A 133 -7.93 -23.42 -6.41
CA GLU A 133 -8.12 -24.89 -6.47
C GLU A 133 -7.68 -25.50 -7.83
N ILE A 134 -7.58 -24.73 -8.91
CA ILE A 134 -7.39 -25.29 -10.27
C ILE A 134 -5.96 -25.03 -10.80
N THR A 135 -5.29 -24.00 -10.34
CA THR A 135 -3.92 -23.70 -10.78
C THR A 135 -3.03 -23.36 -9.59
N ASP A 136 -1.90 -24.05 -9.46
CA ASP A 136 -0.81 -23.71 -8.53
C ASP A 136 -0.18 -22.30 -8.82
N LEU A 137 -0.75 -21.52 -9.71
CA LEU A 137 -0.31 -20.20 -10.13
C LEU A 137 -0.87 -19.12 -9.18
N LYS A 138 -0.08 -18.74 -8.18
CA LYS A 138 -0.37 -17.57 -7.34
C LYS A 138 -0.17 -16.28 -8.13
N ILE A 139 -1.24 -15.82 -8.78
CA ILE A 139 -1.24 -14.56 -9.52
C ILE A 139 -1.24 -13.38 -8.53
N PRO A 140 -0.45 -12.31 -8.75
CA PRO A 140 -0.49 -11.14 -7.89
C PRO A 140 -1.90 -10.54 -7.89
N SER A 141 -2.42 -10.22 -6.70
CA SER A 141 -3.71 -9.56 -6.54
C SER A 141 -3.78 -8.30 -7.44
N TYR A 142 -4.88 -8.13 -8.15
CA TYR A 142 -5.17 -6.94 -8.95
C TYR A 142 -5.05 -5.64 -8.16
N LEU A 143 -5.32 -5.67 -6.85
CA LEU A 143 -5.14 -4.54 -5.96
C LEU A 143 -3.66 -4.18 -5.79
N THR A 144 -2.78 -5.17 -5.64
CA THR A 144 -1.33 -4.95 -5.53
C THR A 144 -0.76 -4.35 -6.81
N ILE A 145 -1.19 -4.83 -7.96
CA ILE A 145 -0.79 -4.25 -9.25
C ILE A 145 -1.35 -2.83 -9.38
N GLY A 146 -2.62 -2.61 -9.03
CA GLY A 146 -3.26 -1.31 -9.12
C GLY A 146 -2.55 -0.25 -8.27
N ILE A 147 -2.19 -0.56 -7.03
CA ILE A 147 -1.47 0.38 -6.16
C ILE A 147 -0.04 0.65 -6.67
N PHE A 148 0.61 -0.34 -7.27
CA PHE A 148 1.91 -0.17 -7.91
C PHE A 148 1.82 0.77 -9.13
N LEU A 149 0.83 0.59 -9.99
CA LEU A 149 0.56 1.49 -11.13
C LEU A 149 0.27 2.92 -10.65
N SER A 150 -0.51 3.07 -9.58
CA SER A 150 -0.77 4.37 -8.95
C SER A 150 0.52 5.05 -8.46
N THR A 151 1.45 4.26 -7.91
CA THR A 151 2.77 4.76 -7.51
C THR A 151 3.59 5.23 -8.71
N ILE A 152 3.56 4.50 -9.84
CA ILE A 152 4.21 4.92 -11.09
C ILE A 152 3.64 6.25 -11.57
N VAL A 153 2.31 6.40 -11.57
CA VAL A 153 1.66 7.66 -11.98
C VAL A 153 2.15 8.84 -11.14
N LEU A 154 2.20 8.72 -9.81
CA LEU A 154 2.70 9.77 -8.92
C LEU A 154 4.17 10.09 -9.19
N ILE A 155 5.03 9.09 -9.42
CA ILE A 155 6.43 9.27 -9.80
C ILE A 155 6.52 10.04 -11.13
N CYS A 156 5.71 9.71 -12.11
CA CYS A 156 5.69 10.37 -13.42
C CYS A 156 5.18 11.81 -13.34
N ILE A 157 4.12 12.07 -12.58
CA ILE A 157 3.61 13.43 -12.32
C ILE A 157 4.72 14.29 -11.68
N SER A 158 5.50 13.73 -10.76
CA SER A 158 6.60 14.47 -10.11
C SER A 158 7.74 14.87 -11.07
N LYS A 159 7.90 14.17 -12.21
CA LYS A 159 8.88 14.49 -13.26
C LYS A 159 8.38 15.54 -14.26
N GLY A 160 7.12 15.93 -14.15
CA GLY A 160 6.44 16.82 -15.08
C GLY A 160 5.93 16.09 -16.33
N LEU A 161 5.06 16.78 -17.10
CA LEU A 161 4.38 16.22 -18.27
C LEU A 161 5.30 16.25 -19.51
N LYS A 162 6.42 15.52 -19.46
CA LYS A 162 7.26 15.21 -20.61
C LYS A 162 6.69 13.98 -21.32
N LEU A 163 7.09 13.74 -22.57
CA LEU A 163 6.55 12.66 -23.40
C LEU A 163 6.63 11.28 -22.72
N VAL A 164 7.80 10.91 -22.21
CA VAL A 164 8.00 9.59 -21.58
C VAL A 164 7.15 9.43 -20.30
N PRO A 165 7.18 10.33 -19.30
CA PRO A 165 6.25 10.27 -18.18
C PRO A 165 4.77 10.24 -18.59
N LEU A 166 4.38 10.98 -19.61
CA LEU A 166 3.01 11.00 -20.10
C LEU A 166 2.58 9.62 -20.64
N ILE A 167 3.44 8.95 -21.42
CA ILE A 167 3.18 7.58 -21.90
C ILE A 167 2.97 6.62 -20.72
N TYR A 168 3.84 6.69 -19.70
CA TYR A 168 3.67 5.85 -18.50
C TYR A 168 2.35 6.11 -17.76
N ILE A 169 1.95 7.38 -17.64
CA ILE A 169 0.66 7.76 -17.03
C ILE A 169 -0.49 7.16 -17.82
N LEU A 170 -0.51 7.34 -19.14
CA LEU A 170 -1.60 6.85 -19.99
C LEU A 170 -1.73 5.33 -19.92
N ILE A 171 -0.62 4.59 -20.05
CA ILE A 171 -0.62 3.13 -19.95
C ILE A 171 -1.06 2.68 -18.54
N SER A 172 -0.53 3.32 -17.48
CA SER A 172 -0.93 2.96 -16.11
C SER A 172 -2.41 3.19 -15.86
N VAL A 173 -2.95 4.32 -16.29
CA VAL A 173 -4.37 4.65 -16.14
C VAL A 173 -5.23 3.68 -16.95
N PHE A 174 -4.82 3.35 -18.18
CA PHE A 174 -5.51 2.34 -18.99
C PHE A 174 -5.64 1.00 -18.24
N PHE A 175 -4.54 0.48 -17.70
CA PHE A 175 -4.58 -0.78 -16.97
C PHE A 175 -5.31 -0.67 -15.62
N LEU A 176 -5.21 0.45 -14.91
CA LEU A 176 -5.97 0.67 -13.67
C LEU A 176 -7.47 0.51 -13.87
N PHE A 177 -7.99 1.04 -15.00
CA PHE A 177 -9.40 0.87 -15.34
C PHE A 177 -9.73 -0.58 -15.71
N ASN A 178 -8.85 -1.25 -16.45
CA ASN A 178 -9.08 -2.63 -16.88
C ASN A 178 -8.97 -3.64 -15.72
N LEU A 179 -8.13 -3.39 -14.71
CA LEU A 179 -8.03 -4.22 -13.52
C LEU A 179 -9.26 -4.17 -12.60
N GLY A 180 -10.22 -3.28 -12.85
CA GLY A 180 -11.47 -3.21 -12.09
C GLY A 180 -11.33 -2.78 -10.62
N GLY A 181 -10.14 -2.44 -10.16
CA GLY A 181 -9.85 -2.04 -8.79
C GLY A 181 -10.27 -0.60 -8.48
N ARG A 182 -11.48 -0.38 -7.93
CA ARG A 182 -11.98 0.97 -7.57
C ARG A 182 -11.05 1.69 -6.57
N GLY A 183 -10.49 0.94 -5.62
CA GLY A 183 -9.67 1.50 -4.56
C GLY A 183 -8.40 2.18 -5.03
N PRO A 184 -7.52 1.53 -5.79
CA PRO A 184 -6.33 2.15 -6.33
C PRO A 184 -6.61 3.42 -7.14
N ILE A 185 -7.69 3.46 -7.92
CA ILE A 185 -8.09 4.64 -8.70
C ILE A 185 -8.50 5.79 -7.78
N PHE A 186 -9.36 5.52 -6.79
CA PHE A 186 -9.83 6.53 -5.84
C PHE A 186 -8.66 7.06 -4.98
N ASN A 187 -7.82 6.18 -4.47
CA ASN A 187 -6.63 6.56 -3.72
C ASN A 187 -5.65 7.38 -4.56
N LEU A 188 -5.45 7.03 -5.84
CA LEU A 188 -4.64 7.79 -6.77
C LEU A 188 -5.19 9.20 -6.98
N LEU A 189 -6.51 9.36 -7.13
CA LEU A 189 -7.15 10.66 -7.31
C LEU A 189 -6.89 11.55 -6.08
N ILE A 190 -7.17 11.05 -4.87
CA ILE A 190 -6.91 11.78 -3.62
C ILE A 190 -5.44 12.19 -3.53
N CYS A 191 -4.52 11.27 -3.79
CA CYS A 191 -3.09 11.52 -3.72
C CYS A 191 -2.60 12.50 -4.79
N THR A 192 -3.17 12.46 -6.00
CA THR A 192 -2.84 13.43 -7.06
C THR A 192 -3.28 14.84 -6.65
N VAL A 193 -4.48 14.99 -6.11
CA VAL A 193 -4.96 16.28 -5.59
C VAL A 193 -4.07 16.75 -4.42
N ALA A 194 -3.75 15.88 -3.48
CA ALA A 194 -2.85 16.21 -2.37
C ALA A 194 -1.45 16.64 -2.88
N PHE A 195 -0.89 15.94 -3.86
CA PHE A 195 0.40 16.29 -4.48
C PHE A 195 0.36 17.68 -5.12
N LEU A 196 -0.70 17.98 -5.87
CA LEU A 196 -0.87 19.30 -6.49
C LEU A 196 -1.03 20.42 -5.44
N ILE A 197 -1.82 20.19 -4.40
CA ILE A 197 -1.99 21.17 -3.30
C ILE A 197 -0.65 21.46 -2.62
N LEU A 198 0.13 20.43 -2.32
CA LEU A 198 1.39 20.58 -1.60
C LEU A 198 2.51 21.18 -2.46
N THR A 199 2.50 20.93 -3.77
CA THR A 199 3.54 21.46 -4.68
C THR A 199 3.25 22.86 -5.17
N LEU A 200 2.00 23.17 -5.50
CA LEU A 200 1.62 24.43 -6.14
C LEU A 200 1.11 25.49 -5.16
N GLY A 201 0.71 25.04 -3.96
CA GLY A 201 -0.06 25.86 -3.01
C GLY A 201 -1.48 26.10 -3.51
N SER A 202 -2.40 26.38 -2.57
CA SER A 202 -3.83 26.48 -2.87
C SER A 202 -4.20 27.52 -3.94
N LYS A 203 -3.45 28.63 -4.03
CA LYS A 203 -3.72 29.71 -5.00
C LYS A 203 -3.33 29.36 -6.44
N ARG A 204 -2.41 28.42 -6.66
CA ARG A 204 -1.92 28.03 -8.00
C ARG A 204 -2.61 26.79 -8.58
N ILE A 205 -3.39 26.07 -7.76
CA ILE A 205 -4.12 24.88 -8.23
C ILE A 205 -5.15 25.26 -9.29
N PHE A 206 -5.80 26.42 -9.12
CA PHE A 206 -6.80 26.95 -10.04
C PHE A 206 -6.19 27.69 -11.24
N THR A 207 -4.90 27.51 -11.53
CA THR A 207 -4.39 28.02 -12.81
C THR A 207 -4.99 27.22 -13.96
N PHE A 208 -5.29 27.91 -15.07
CA PHE A 208 -5.90 27.32 -16.27
C PHE A 208 -5.23 26.01 -16.71
N LYS A 209 -3.89 25.95 -16.65
CA LYS A 209 -3.11 24.76 -17.00
C LYS A 209 -3.43 23.55 -16.09
N ASN A 210 -3.56 23.76 -14.78
CA ASN A 210 -3.81 22.68 -13.83
C ASN A 210 -5.27 22.23 -13.87
N VAL A 211 -6.19 23.15 -14.05
CA VAL A 211 -7.60 22.84 -14.30
C VAL A 211 -7.73 22.06 -15.61
N MET A 212 -7.03 22.44 -16.67
CA MET A 212 -7.01 21.69 -17.91
C MET A 212 -6.46 20.27 -17.74
N ILE A 213 -5.41 20.08 -16.95
CA ILE A 213 -4.89 18.72 -16.65
C ILE A 213 -5.94 17.89 -15.95
N LEU A 214 -6.66 18.44 -14.96
CA LEU A 214 -7.73 17.76 -14.24
C LEU A 214 -8.92 17.48 -15.18
N VAL A 215 -9.28 18.44 -16.03
CA VAL A 215 -10.35 18.29 -17.02
C VAL A 215 -9.97 17.26 -18.08
N VAL A 216 -8.73 17.29 -18.60
CA VAL A 216 -8.24 16.28 -19.57
C VAL A 216 -8.19 14.90 -18.93
N ALA A 217 -7.72 14.78 -17.68
CA ALA A 217 -7.76 13.52 -16.96
C ALA A 217 -9.21 13.02 -16.75
N PHE A 218 -10.13 13.92 -16.37
CA PHE A 218 -11.54 13.60 -16.22
C PHE A 218 -12.18 13.26 -17.59
N PHE A 219 -11.89 14.05 -18.63
CA PHE A 219 -12.40 13.80 -19.99
C PHE A 219 -11.83 12.51 -20.57
N MET A 220 -10.57 12.21 -20.38
CA MET A 220 -9.97 10.92 -20.73
C MET A 220 -10.67 9.77 -19.99
N ILE A 221 -11.03 9.97 -18.75
CA ILE A 221 -11.85 9.01 -18.00
C ILE A 221 -13.20 8.82 -18.72
N VAL A 222 -13.92 9.90 -19.00
CA VAL A 222 -15.26 9.84 -19.63
C VAL A 222 -15.21 9.26 -21.04
N VAL A 223 -14.29 9.74 -21.90
CA VAL A 223 -14.14 9.24 -23.29
C VAL A 223 -13.72 7.77 -23.31
N PHE A 224 -12.86 7.35 -22.38
CA PHE A 224 -12.50 5.95 -22.25
C PHE A 224 -13.71 5.09 -21.86
N PHE A 225 -14.66 5.63 -21.13
CA PHE A 225 -15.91 4.96 -20.77
C PHE A 225 -16.84 4.78 -21.96
N ASP A 226 -17.06 5.81 -22.78
CA ASP A 226 -17.90 5.71 -23.97
C ASP A 226 -17.28 4.79 -25.03
N PHE A 227 -15.94 4.80 -25.19
CA PHE A 227 -15.26 3.94 -26.17
C PHE A 227 -15.37 2.45 -25.82
N LYS A 228 -15.59 2.11 -24.57
CA LYS A 228 -15.64 0.74 -24.10
C LYS A 228 -16.99 0.07 -24.35
N SER A 229 -18.07 0.81 -24.39
CA SER A 229 -19.39 0.31 -24.83
C SER A 229 -19.38 -0.17 -26.28
N LEU A 230 -18.39 0.28 -27.09
CA LEU A 230 -18.22 -0.09 -28.50
C LEU A 230 -17.33 -1.33 -28.73
N PHE A 231 -16.47 -1.70 -27.76
CA PHE A 231 -15.44 -2.72 -28.01
C PHE A 231 -15.56 -4.00 -27.19
N ILE A 232 -16.29 -4.05 -26.08
CA ILE A 232 -16.35 -5.23 -25.22
C ILE A 232 -17.77 -5.47 -24.70
N SER A 233 -18.36 -6.55 -25.18
CA SER A 233 -19.66 -7.12 -24.75
C SER A 233 -19.54 -7.95 -23.46
N SER A 234 -18.74 -7.58 -22.49
CA SER A 234 -18.58 -8.37 -21.27
C SER A 234 -19.15 -7.69 -20.03
N GLU A 235 -19.94 -8.43 -19.27
CA GLU A 235 -20.66 -8.05 -18.04
C GLU A 235 -19.76 -7.62 -16.86
N PHE A 236 -18.44 -7.52 -17.07
CA PHE A 236 -17.44 -7.34 -16.00
C PHE A 236 -16.98 -5.91 -15.76
N PHE A 237 -17.79 -4.90 -16.13
CA PHE A 237 -17.29 -3.52 -16.06
C PHE A 237 -17.35 -2.86 -14.69
N THR A 238 -16.23 -2.20 -14.34
CA THR A 238 -16.01 -1.36 -13.16
C THR A 238 -17.11 -0.30 -12.98
N PHE A 239 -17.82 0.11 -14.04
CA PHE A 239 -18.80 1.18 -13.99
C PHE A 239 -20.14 0.78 -13.41
N GLU A 240 -20.66 -0.40 -13.72
CA GLU A 240 -21.87 -0.91 -13.06
C GLU A 240 -21.63 -1.08 -11.55
N ARG A 241 -20.37 -1.34 -11.18
CA ARG A 241 -19.92 -1.39 -9.79
C ARG A 241 -19.75 0.01 -9.15
N PHE A 242 -19.66 1.09 -9.93
CA PHE A 242 -19.54 2.46 -9.40
C PHE A 242 -20.87 3.14 -9.10
N ASN A 243 -22.01 2.51 -9.38
CA ASN A 243 -23.29 3.11 -9.04
C ASN A 243 -23.52 3.04 -7.52
N PRO A 244 -23.29 4.15 -6.77
CA PRO A 244 -23.45 4.16 -5.32
C PRO A 244 -24.91 4.12 -4.87
N PHE A 245 -25.86 4.25 -5.83
CA PHE A 245 -27.30 4.38 -5.54
C PHE A 245 -28.06 3.07 -5.72
N ASP A 246 -27.45 2.04 -6.33
CA ASP A 246 -28.10 0.74 -6.53
C ASP A 246 -27.55 -0.30 -5.53
N MET A 247 -27.97 -0.16 -4.27
CA MET A 247 -27.61 -1.13 -3.22
C MET A 247 -28.27 -2.50 -3.42
N SER A 248 -29.29 -2.61 -4.27
CA SER A 248 -29.98 -3.88 -4.53
C SER A 248 -29.13 -4.87 -5.36
N LYS A 249 -28.13 -4.34 -6.08
CA LYS A 249 -27.12 -5.11 -6.83
C LYS A 249 -25.73 -5.01 -6.20
N SER A 250 -25.68 -4.93 -4.87
CA SER A 250 -24.39 -4.82 -4.17
C SER A 250 -23.49 -6.00 -4.50
N ASP A 251 -22.34 -5.68 -5.08
CA ASP A 251 -21.25 -6.60 -5.39
C ASP A 251 -20.96 -7.50 -4.17
N PRO A 252 -20.95 -8.84 -4.31
CA PRO A 252 -20.66 -9.77 -3.22
C PRO A 252 -19.42 -9.41 -2.40
N SER A 253 -18.40 -8.86 -3.06
CA SER A 253 -17.18 -8.37 -2.41
C SER A 253 -17.43 -7.18 -1.47
N THR A 254 -18.36 -6.31 -1.79
CA THR A 254 -18.75 -5.17 -0.94
C THR A 254 -19.54 -5.65 0.28
N LEU A 255 -20.49 -6.56 0.07
CA LEU A 255 -21.27 -7.17 1.15
C LEU A 255 -20.38 -7.92 2.13
N ARG A 256 -19.42 -8.72 1.61
CA ARG A 256 -18.45 -9.42 2.45
C ARG A 256 -17.65 -8.44 3.30
N ARG A 257 -17.17 -7.33 2.75
CA ARG A 257 -16.42 -6.32 3.52
C ARG A 257 -17.25 -5.67 4.62
N ILE A 258 -18.53 -5.35 4.34
CA ILE A 258 -19.44 -4.82 5.36
C ILE A 258 -19.61 -5.85 6.49
N TYR A 259 -19.85 -7.10 6.15
CA TYR A 259 -19.94 -8.19 7.12
C TYR A 259 -18.65 -8.29 7.97
N LEU A 260 -17.48 -8.34 7.35
CA LEU A 260 -16.20 -8.45 8.05
C LEU A 260 -15.95 -7.25 8.99
N LEU A 261 -16.33 -6.04 8.58
CA LEU A 261 -16.23 -4.85 9.42
C LEU A 261 -17.21 -4.87 10.59
N GLN A 262 -18.46 -5.32 10.38
CA GLN A 262 -19.46 -5.44 11.43
C GLN A 262 -19.05 -6.48 12.47
N THR A 263 -18.68 -7.70 12.04
CA THR A 263 -18.19 -8.77 12.91
C THR A 263 -16.93 -8.34 13.67
N GLY A 264 -16.02 -7.65 13.00
CA GLY A 264 -14.83 -7.08 13.63
C GLY A 264 -15.19 -6.07 14.72
N TRP A 265 -16.16 -5.19 14.46
CA TRP A 265 -16.62 -4.21 15.45
C TRP A 265 -17.31 -4.87 16.65
N GLU A 266 -18.14 -5.89 16.44
CA GLU A 266 -18.76 -6.68 17.51
C GLU A 266 -17.69 -7.35 18.38
N SER A 267 -16.64 -7.90 17.78
CA SER A 267 -15.53 -8.48 18.53
C SER A 267 -14.82 -7.43 19.42
N ILE A 268 -14.60 -6.22 18.90
CA ILE A 268 -13.98 -5.11 19.65
C ILE A 268 -14.86 -4.72 20.85
N THR A 269 -16.18 -4.65 20.68
CA THR A 269 -17.09 -4.30 21.78
C THR A 269 -17.11 -5.35 22.89
N ASN A 270 -16.90 -6.62 22.54
CA ASN A 270 -16.84 -7.73 23.51
C ASN A 270 -15.52 -7.80 24.28
N GLN A 271 -14.39 -7.43 23.65
CA GLN A 271 -13.04 -7.46 24.26
C GLN A 271 -12.27 -6.15 23.98
N PRO A 272 -12.73 -5.00 24.53
CA PRO A 272 -12.27 -3.69 24.08
C PRO A 272 -10.83 -3.35 24.46
N LEU A 273 -10.31 -3.86 25.60
CA LEU A 273 -9.03 -3.37 26.12
C LEU A 273 -7.82 -4.08 25.49
N PHE A 274 -7.82 -5.39 25.45
CA PHE A 274 -6.67 -6.21 25.04
C PHE A 274 -6.90 -7.00 23.76
N GLY A 275 -8.15 -7.00 23.24
CA GLY A 275 -8.51 -7.83 22.10
C GLY A 275 -8.38 -9.33 22.38
N LEU A 276 -8.30 -10.13 21.34
CA LEU A 276 -8.28 -11.60 21.40
C LEU A 276 -6.91 -12.20 21.00
N GLY A 277 -5.88 -11.38 20.89
CA GLY A 277 -4.54 -11.79 20.54
C GLY A 277 -4.25 -11.78 19.05
N ILE A 278 -2.96 -11.78 18.70
CA ILE A 278 -2.49 -11.75 17.32
C ILE A 278 -3.03 -12.93 16.51
N GLY A 279 -3.47 -12.69 15.27
CA GLY A 279 -4.00 -13.74 14.39
C GLY A 279 -5.43 -14.20 14.71
N SER A 280 -6.05 -13.66 15.77
CA SER A 280 -7.43 -14.02 16.15
C SER A 280 -8.47 -13.59 15.11
N SER A 281 -8.15 -12.65 14.23
CA SER A 281 -9.06 -12.11 13.22
C SER A 281 -9.64 -13.20 12.32
N GLY A 282 -8.84 -14.17 11.85
CA GLY A 282 -9.35 -15.28 11.03
C GLY A 282 -10.42 -16.08 11.74
N LEU A 283 -10.13 -16.50 12.97
CA LEU A 283 -11.03 -17.31 13.78
C LEU A 283 -12.34 -16.59 14.13
N ILE A 284 -12.27 -15.26 14.38
CA ILE A 284 -13.44 -14.43 14.65
C ILE A 284 -14.32 -14.28 13.40
N LEU A 285 -13.70 -14.05 12.24
CA LEU A 285 -14.42 -13.70 11.02
C LEU A 285 -14.98 -14.91 10.26
N THR A 286 -14.35 -16.09 10.40
CA THR A 286 -14.73 -17.30 9.65
C THR A 286 -15.08 -18.49 10.53
N GLY A 287 -14.72 -18.49 11.82
CA GLY A 287 -14.81 -19.63 12.70
C GLY A 287 -13.64 -20.62 12.57
N GLU A 288 -12.69 -20.36 11.66
CA GLU A 288 -11.52 -21.20 11.38
C GLU A 288 -10.22 -20.44 11.60
N ASP A 289 -9.16 -21.13 12.02
CA ASP A 289 -7.83 -20.53 12.25
C ASP A 289 -7.07 -20.38 10.91
N VAL A 290 -7.57 -19.47 10.07
CA VAL A 290 -7.07 -19.19 8.72
C VAL A 290 -6.67 -17.73 8.57
N THR A 291 -5.96 -17.42 7.48
CA THR A 291 -5.58 -16.04 7.14
C THR A 291 -6.79 -15.28 6.60
N GLU A 292 -7.54 -14.66 7.50
CA GLU A 292 -8.64 -13.74 7.17
C GLU A 292 -8.55 -12.49 8.06
N PHE A 293 -8.93 -11.33 7.52
CA PHE A 293 -8.82 -10.06 8.22
C PHE A 293 -9.91 -9.07 7.74
N PRO A 294 -10.25 -8.03 8.52
CA PRO A 294 -11.37 -7.12 8.22
C PRO A 294 -11.10 -6.13 7.08
N HIS A 295 -10.01 -6.29 6.34
CA HIS A 295 -9.59 -5.34 5.29
C HIS A 295 -9.42 -3.89 5.77
N ASN A 296 -9.12 -3.70 7.04
CA ASN A 296 -8.85 -2.40 7.65
C ASN A 296 -7.86 -2.59 8.80
N LEU A 297 -6.66 -2.01 8.63
CA LEU A 297 -5.55 -2.16 9.56
C LEU A 297 -5.89 -1.70 10.98
N ILE A 298 -6.69 -0.65 11.15
CA ILE A 298 -7.07 -0.14 12.47
C ILE A 298 -8.04 -1.08 13.15
N ILE A 299 -9.08 -1.54 12.44
CA ILE A 299 -10.04 -2.50 12.97
C ILE A 299 -9.34 -3.81 13.35
N GLU A 300 -8.45 -4.32 12.48
CA GLU A 300 -7.66 -5.52 12.76
C GLU A 300 -6.82 -5.37 14.03
N SER A 301 -6.13 -4.21 14.19
CA SER A 301 -5.36 -3.95 15.41
C SER A 301 -6.23 -3.89 16.66
N MET A 302 -7.45 -3.34 16.54
CA MET A 302 -8.38 -3.28 17.67
C MET A 302 -8.95 -4.65 18.02
N MET A 303 -9.20 -5.53 17.04
CA MET A 303 -9.63 -6.91 17.28
C MET A 303 -8.55 -7.72 18.02
N GLU A 304 -7.29 -7.55 17.65
CA GLU A 304 -6.19 -8.38 18.12
C GLU A 304 -5.53 -7.88 19.41
N ILE A 305 -5.32 -6.57 19.55
CA ILE A 305 -4.69 -5.98 20.75
C ILE A 305 -5.54 -4.87 21.40
N GLY A 306 -6.82 -4.88 21.11
CA GLY A 306 -7.78 -3.96 21.69
C GLY A 306 -7.66 -2.52 21.20
N VAL A 307 -8.43 -1.63 21.81
CA VAL A 307 -8.44 -0.20 21.50
C VAL A 307 -7.03 0.41 21.66
N ILE A 308 -6.23 -0.10 22.58
CA ILE A 308 -4.83 0.33 22.78
C ILE A 308 -4.04 0.17 21.47
N GLY A 309 -4.17 -0.98 20.80
CA GLY A 309 -3.52 -1.23 19.52
C GLY A 309 -3.97 -0.29 18.42
N GLY A 310 -5.28 -0.13 18.27
CA GLY A 310 -5.83 0.82 17.29
C GLY A 310 -5.34 2.24 17.52
N VAL A 311 -5.36 2.70 18.78
CA VAL A 311 -4.86 4.04 19.15
C VAL A 311 -3.37 4.19 18.81
N LEU A 312 -2.53 3.20 19.08
CA LEU A 312 -1.10 3.25 18.77
C LEU A 312 -0.87 3.33 17.24
N VAL A 313 -1.61 2.55 16.45
CA VAL A 313 -1.52 2.60 14.97
C VAL A 313 -1.98 3.95 14.45
N VAL A 314 -3.12 4.46 14.90
CA VAL A 314 -3.62 5.79 14.54
C VAL A 314 -2.60 6.87 14.95
N PHE A 315 -2.04 6.78 16.14
CA PHE A 315 -1.04 7.74 16.62
C PHE A 315 0.24 7.72 15.79
N PHE A 316 0.70 6.53 15.36
CA PHE A 316 1.86 6.40 14.46
C PHE A 316 1.64 7.17 13.14
N TYR A 317 0.51 6.94 12.48
CA TYR A 317 0.18 7.63 11.23
C TYR A 317 -0.11 9.12 11.43
N ALA A 318 -0.90 9.47 12.45
CA ALA A 318 -1.20 10.87 12.76
C ALA A 318 0.08 11.66 13.03
N LYS A 319 1.00 11.09 13.85
CA LYS A 319 2.31 11.70 14.07
C LYS A 319 3.04 11.92 12.76
N PHE A 320 3.07 10.93 11.87
CA PHE A 320 3.74 11.06 10.58
C PHE A 320 3.12 12.20 9.75
N PHE A 321 1.82 12.16 9.48
CA PHE A 321 1.17 13.12 8.61
C PHE A 321 1.13 14.55 9.20
N ILE A 322 1.00 14.71 10.50
CA ILE A 322 0.97 16.03 11.14
C ILE A 322 2.39 16.61 11.26
N THR A 323 3.34 15.82 11.78
CA THR A 323 4.70 16.32 12.07
C THR A 323 5.48 16.59 10.78
N GLU A 324 5.36 15.71 9.78
CA GLU A 324 6.17 15.79 8.58
C GLU A 324 5.70 16.88 7.61
N ARG A 325 4.44 17.30 7.69
CA ARG A 325 3.86 18.35 6.82
C ARG A 325 4.69 19.64 6.78
N LYS A 326 5.30 20.05 7.89
CA LYS A 326 6.13 21.26 7.96
C LYS A 326 7.42 21.20 7.15
N TYR A 327 7.89 20.01 6.78
CA TYR A 327 9.14 19.80 6.01
C TYR A 327 8.90 19.66 4.51
N LEU A 328 7.65 19.76 4.05
CA LEU A 328 7.26 19.55 2.66
C LEU A 328 7.60 20.75 1.76
N LYS A 329 8.86 21.21 1.83
CA LYS A 329 9.39 22.26 0.92
C LYS A 329 10.13 21.67 -0.29
N ASN A 330 10.53 20.39 -0.21
CA ASN A 330 11.27 19.70 -1.26
C ASN A 330 10.31 18.84 -2.07
N PRO A 331 10.27 18.94 -3.42
CA PRO A 331 9.40 18.14 -4.28
C PRO A 331 9.55 16.61 -4.09
N GLU A 332 10.76 16.14 -3.78
CA GLU A 332 11.02 14.72 -3.55
C GLU A 332 10.43 14.24 -2.22
N LEU A 333 10.50 15.08 -1.16
CA LEU A 333 9.84 14.78 0.11
C LEU A 333 8.30 14.84 -0.03
N ILE A 334 7.77 15.79 -0.82
CA ILE A 334 6.34 15.85 -1.12
C ILE A 334 5.90 14.56 -1.81
N LEU A 335 6.64 14.10 -2.82
CA LEU A 335 6.33 12.85 -3.51
C LEU A 335 6.29 11.66 -2.55
N LEU A 336 7.32 11.49 -1.72
CA LEU A 336 7.40 10.38 -0.77
C LEU A 336 6.29 10.44 0.29
N TYR A 337 5.96 11.65 0.75
CA TYR A 337 4.85 11.86 1.68
C TYR A 337 3.52 11.46 1.05
N VAL A 338 3.28 11.83 -0.20
CA VAL A 338 2.04 11.48 -0.92
C VAL A 338 1.99 10.00 -1.26
N ILE A 339 3.11 9.37 -1.60
CA ILE A 339 3.16 7.91 -1.75
C ILE A 339 2.86 7.22 -0.41
N SER A 340 3.40 7.72 0.71
CA SER A 340 3.04 7.18 2.03
C SER A 340 1.55 7.33 2.34
N LEU A 341 0.92 8.44 1.91
CA LEU A 341 -0.52 8.64 2.02
C LEU A 341 -1.30 7.63 1.15
N LEU A 342 -0.83 7.36 -0.07
CA LEU A 342 -1.43 6.37 -0.97
C LEU A 342 -1.53 4.99 -0.30
N TYR A 343 -0.43 4.53 0.31
CA TYR A 343 -0.40 3.23 1.00
C TYR A 343 -1.16 3.25 2.33
N PHE A 344 -1.18 4.36 3.05
CA PHE A 344 -2.04 4.51 4.23
C PHE A 344 -3.53 4.38 3.88
N LEU A 345 -3.98 5.02 2.79
CA LEU A 345 -5.36 4.88 2.33
C LEU A 345 -5.68 3.43 1.92
N GLU A 346 -4.71 2.71 1.36
CA GLU A 346 -4.88 1.30 1.06
C GLU A 346 -4.95 0.44 2.32
N ASP A 347 -4.15 0.73 3.34
CA ASP A 347 -4.18 0.05 4.64
C ASP A 347 -5.54 0.24 5.35
N LEU A 348 -6.18 1.40 5.18
CA LEU A 348 -7.52 1.65 5.72
C LEU A 348 -8.63 0.91 4.97
N LYS A 349 -8.40 0.51 3.72
CA LYS A 349 -9.43 -0.06 2.85
C LYS A 349 -9.25 -1.55 2.60
N SER A 350 -8.01 -2.02 2.52
CA SER A 350 -7.67 -3.38 2.12
C SER A 350 -6.45 -3.91 2.86
N GLY A 351 -5.93 -3.14 3.83
CA GLY A 351 -4.71 -3.48 4.55
C GLY A 351 -4.93 -4.53 5.63
N SER A 352 -3.84 -5.25 5.88
CA SER A 352 -3.65 -6.11 7.03
C SER A 352 -2.24 -5.91 7.58
N PHE A 353 -2.00 -6.38 8.81
CA PHE A 353 -0.66 -6.34 9.38
C PHE A 353 0.37 -7.13 8.55
N ASP A 354 -0.03 -8.15 7.84
CA ASP A 354 0.86 -8.90 6.95
C ASP A 354 1.34 -8.04 5.77
N ALA A 355 0.49 -7.14 5.28
CA ALA A 355 0.80 -6.22 4.19
C ALA A 355 1.40 -4.88 4.66
N TRP A 356 1.36 -4.57 5.96
CA TRP A 356 1.78 -3.28 6.54
C TRP A 356 3.21 -2.88 6.19
N ARG A 357 4.09 -3.86 5.92
CA ARG A 357 5.47 -3.64 5.48
C ARG A 357 5.61 -2.66 4.31
N ILE A 358 4.60 -2.56 3.45
CA ILE A 358 4.67 -1.69 2.27
C ILE A 358 4.55 -0.22 2.69
N SER A 359 3.59 0.11 3.54
CA SER A 359 3.44 1.46 4.10
C SER A 359 4.63 1.85 4.95
N LEU A 360 5.09 0.94 5.80
CA LEU A 360 6.28 1.13 6.64
C LEU A 360 7.53 1.42 5.81
N PHE A 361 7.70 0.74 4.67
CA PHE A 361 8.79 0.99 3.74
C PHE A 361 8.76 2.44 3.23
N TRP A 362 7.64 2.94 2.75
CA TRP A 362 7.56 4.28 2.20
C TRP A 362 7.76 5.35 3.27
N ILE A 363 7.21 5.16 4.46
CA ILE A 363 7.46 6.04 5.61
C ILE A 363 8.96 6.04 5.98
N SER A 364 9.60 4.88 5.99
CA SER A 364 11.03 4.76 6.33
C SER A 364 11.93 5.40 5.27
N ILE A 365 11.58 5.28 3.99
CA ILE A 365 12.27 5.97 2.89
C ILE A 365 12.12 7.49 3.03
N TYR A 366 10.92 7.98 3.34
CA TYR A 366 10.70 9.40 3.60
C TYR A 366 11.61 9.91 4.74
N LEU A 367 11.64 9.21 5.88
CA LEU A 367 12.45 9.58 7.04
C LEU A 367 13.96 9.56 6.71
N SER A 368 14.42 8.60 5.91
CA SER A 368 15.79 8.52 5.43
C SER A 368 16.14 9.68 4.50
N GLU A 369 15.30 9.97 3.53
CA GLU A 369 15.49 11.06 2.57
C GLU A 369 15.48 12.43 3.25
N LYS A 370 14.55 12.66 4.19
CA LYS A 370 14.50 13.88 5.01
C LYS A 370 15.82 14.11 5.75
N ARG A 371 16.39 13.06 6.35
CA ARG A 371 17.67 13.14 7.03
C ARG A 371 18.82 13.49 6.07
N PHE A 372 18.82 12.91 4.88
CA PHE A 372 19.78 13.22 3.83
C PHE A 372 19.75 14.70 3.44
N TYR A 373 18.56 15.27 3.23
CA TYR A 373 18.44 16.71 2.92
C TYR A 373 18.79 17.61 4.11
N GLY A 374 18.45 17.24 5.32
CA GLY A 374 18.82 17.99 6.52
C GLY A 374 20.33 18.14 6.67
N ARG A 375 21.10 17.10 6.37
CA ARG A 375 22.58 17.17 6.42
C ARG A 375 23.16 18.11 5.36
N LYS A 376 22.60 18.12 4.14
CA LYS A 376 23.07 19.02 3.07
C LYS A 376 22.84 20.50 3.34
N GLN A 377 21.96 20.85 4.26
CA GLN A 377 21.73 22.25 4.64
C GLN A 377 22.77 22.75 5.65
N TYR A 378 23.48 21.83 6.34
CA TYR A 378 24.48 22.16 7.37
C TYR A 378 25.92 21.82 6.94
N SER A 379 26.13 21.24 5.77
CA SER A 379 27.45 21.03 5.12
C SER A 379 27.72 22.11 4.06
#